data_d7d5757a0b55b68fd76f52ca993b1b5d
#
_entry.id   d7d5757a0b55b68fd76f52ca993b1b5d
#
_cell.length_a   1.000
_cell.length_b   1.000
_cell.length_c   1.000
_cell.angle_alpha   90.00
_cell.angle_beta   90.00
_cell.angle_gamma   90.00
#
_symmetry.space_group_name_H-M   'P 1'
#
loop_
_entity.id
_entity.type
_entity.pdbx_description
1 polymer ?
#
loop_
_entity_poly.entity_id
_entity_poly.type
_entity_poly.pdbx_seq_one_letter_code
_entity_poly.pdbx_strand_id
1 'polypeptide(L)'
;YGLCSHPSKQKPYREIPAATILERARELAIGTGANSIELLSFNFNAHTDIAKILTGLNRVFERVGMLSQSADLLLTTPRMIDFELAAGKSSFTIGVEGISEGMRELYSKGLSGQTLCRVLERLARERVREIKLFYILAGIETDDDVSEFESFVKFLAGLRQRNDSALKLNFSFGYLVRMPFTPLRGAGLCLDRKRLQALAERLARIVESAGFESRLAAGWDEYVADQILVLGPYGMASALQAAAEAGVMFDGGFEGDIIRFLKAFLVERGLLDPGGMTGPFVERKPDGWKYPFDFVQAAVGPEVLDARLSDAERRVGTPSCMGGFDPAAPHGSCRGCGACGESSGRSFLTGHSIDVPAPGQVQELAELVRAKRRMRPRYMLARIPPVLSGSTSELLRAWLLRSALSRRPELVGKLFRVEEALWSSPAWRDRAPAGITGLCLLGAYGIDLQVGGEPPCLCDSSLGLVADALGEATGHPVECFEAVDLPEVGGIDLVLKFPGILDERAFVGLARSWLAALKLNATERRQGDGRLFEVAPKDAKKRIVASILVVPSSGMMTVRGGARIDFAPLFSRPGDQAGVRVEVTRLGLA
;
A
#
# COMPACT_ATOMS: atom_id res chain seq x y z
N TYR A 1 -12.20 1.28 -21.12
CA TYR A 1 -11.89 2.73 -21.12
C TYR A 1 -11.18 3.11 -22.41
N GLY A 2 -11.48 4.31 -22.95
CA GLY A 2 -10.90 4.81 -24.21
C GLY A 2 -9.40 5.12 -24.14
N LEU A 3 -8.88 5.36 -22.95
CA LEU A 3 -7.50 5.78 -22.70
C LEU A 3 -6.54 4.64 -22.31
N CYS A 4 -7.05 3.53 -21.81
CA CYS A 4 -6.20 2.46 -21.24
C CYS A 4 -5.98 1.32 -22.24
N SER A 5 -4.73 0.92 -22.45
CA SER A 5 -4.35 -0.19 -23.35
C SER A 5 -4.65 -1.58 -22.78
N HIS A 6 -4.82 -1.71 -21.46
CA HIS A 6 -5.04 -2.99 -20.82
C HIS A 6 -6.27 -3.76 -21.32
N PRO A 7 -7.46 -3.15 -21.47
CA PRO A 7 -8.61 -3.87 -21.98
C PRO A 7 -8.38 -4.49 -23.37
N SER A 8 -7.56 -3.86 -24.21
CA SER A 8 -7.26 -4.37 -25.54
C SER A 8 -6.23 -5.49 -25.55
N LYS A 9 -5.29 -5.48 -24.59
CA LYS A 9 -4.22 -6.49 -24.47
C LYS A 9 -4.64 -7.72 -23.68
N GLN A 10 -5.55 -7.59 -22.71
CA GLN A 10 -5.90 -8.66 -21.77
C GLN A 10 -7.30 -9.25 -21.99
N LYS A 11 -7.92 -8.99 -23.11
CA LYS A 11 -9.16 -9.68 -23.49
C LYS A 11 -8.88 -11.07 -24.07
N PRO A 12 -9.81 -12.02 -23.89
CA PRO A 12 -11.00 -11.94 -23.06
C PRO A 12 -10.67 -11.89 -21.57
N TYR A 13 -11.59 -11.29 -20.78
CA TYR A 13 -11.47 -11.27 -19.32
C TYR A 13 -11.44 -12.72 -18.77
N ARG A 14 -10.55 -12.96 -17.85
CA ARG A 14 -10.38 -14.27 -17.19
C ARG A 14 -10.17 -14.05 -15.70
N GLU A 15 -10.63 -15.01 -14.91
CA GLU A 15 -10.42 -15.06 -13.46
C GLU A 15 -9.58 -16.29 -13.09
N ILE A 16 -8.69 -16.10 -12.12
CA ILE A 16 -8.04 -17.23 -11.47
C ILE A 16 -9.03 -17.74 -10.40
N PRO A 17 -9.35 -19.05 -10.36
CA PRO A 17 -10.28 -19.58 -9.38
C PRO A 17 -9.88 -19.24 -7.94
N ALA A 18 -10.86 -18.89 -7.10
CA ALA A 18 -10.60 -18.52 -5.71
C ALA A 18 -9.81 -19.58 -4.94
N ALA A 19 -10.07 -20.88 -5.19
CA ALA A 19 -9.32 -21.97 -4.58
C ALA A 19 -7.81 -21.90 -4.89
N THR A 20 -7.45 -21.65 -6.14
CA THR A 20 -6.06 -21.51 -6.57
C THR A 20 -5.40 -20.29 -5.94
N ILE A 21 -6.11 -19.14 -5.85
CA ILE A 21 -5.60 -17.94 -5.18
C ILE A 21 -5.30 -18.22 -3.70
N LEU A 22 -6.23 -18.89 -3.01
CA LEU A 22 -6.08 -19.20 -1.58
C LEU A 22 -4.98 -20.24 -1.32
N GLU A 23 -4.83 -21.23 -2.19
CA GLU A 23 -3.74 -22.20 -2.12
C GLU A 23 -2.38 -21.52 -2.27
N ARG A 24 -2.20 -20.70 -3.32
CA ARG A 24 -0.98 -19.94 -3.53
C ARG A 24 -0.68 -18.95 -2.40
N ALA A 25 -1.70 -18.33 -1.85
CA ALA A 25 -1.56 -17.45 -0.69
C ALA A 25 -1.02 -18.18 0.55
N ARG A 26 -1.50 -19.42 0.80
CA ARG A 26 -0.98 -20.27 1.88
C ARG A 26 0.47 -20.69 1.63
N GLU A 27 0.81 -21.09 0.42
CA GLU A 27 2.19 -21.41 0.02
C GLU A 27 3.14 -20.20 0.22
N LEU A 28 2.68 -19.00 -0.16
CA LEU A 28 3.45 -17.77 0.04
C LEU A 28 3.65 -17.47 1.54
N ALA A 29 2.62 -17.58 2.37
CA ALA A 29 2.76 -17.38 3.82
C ALA A 29 3.79 -18.35 4.42
N ILE A 30 3.70 -19.64 4.09
CA ILE A 30 4.64 -20.67 4.56
C ILE A 30 6.05 -20.43 4.02
N GLY A 31 6.20 -20.12 2.73
CA GLY A 31 7.49 -20.02 2.06
C GLY A 31 8.27 -18.75 2.40
N THR A 32 7.58 -17.64 2.68
CA THR A 32 8.20 -16.33 2.89
C THR A 32 8.15 -15.84 4.34
N GLY A 33 7.18 -16.32 5.14
CA GLY A 33 6.86 -15.76 6.45
C GLY A 33 6.25 -14.35 6.37
N ALA A 34 5.60 -14.03 5.25
CA ALA A 34 4.87 -12.77 5.11
C ALA A 34 3.62 -12.77 5.99
N ASN A 35 3.39 -11.70 6.73
CA ASN A 35 2.19 -11.49 7.54
C ASN A 35 1.14 -10.61 6.87
N SER A 36 1.45 -10.09 5.68
CA SER A 36 0.55 -9.25 4.90
C SER A 36 0.60 -9.61 3.42
N ILE A 37 -0.51 -9.39 2.73
CA ILE A 37 -0.63 -9.58 1.29
C ILE A 37 -1.38 -8.41 0.68
N GLU A 38 -0.94 -7.97 -0.50
CA GLU A 38 -1.66 -7.01 -1.31
C GLU A 38 -2.12 -7.62 -2.62
N LEU A 39 -3.38 -7.40 -2.94
CA LEU A 39 -3.99 -7.82 -4.19
C LEU A 39 -3.83 -6.72 -5.24
N LEU A 40 -3.06 -7.03 -6.28
CA LEU A 40 -2.79 -6.14 -7.39
C LEU A 40 -3.61 -6.54 -8.60
N SER A 41 -4.61 -5.73 -8.92
CA SER A 41 -5.39 -5.85 -10.16
C SER A 41 -6.03 -4.51 -10.47
N PHE A 42 -6.35 -4.29 -11.74
CA PHE A 42 -7.05 -3.05 -12.15
C PHE A 42 -8.44 -2.95 -11.55
N ASN A 43 -9.10 -4.07 -11.27
CA ASN A 43 -10.45 -4.10 -10.72
C ASN A 43 -10.68 -5.43 -9.99
N PHE A 44 -9.96 -5.64 -8.89
CA PHE A 44 -10.01 -6.90 -8.16
C PHE A 44 -11.39 -7.19 -7.57
N ASN A 45 -12.11 -6.15 -7.15
CA ASN A 45 -13.47 -6.28 -6.62
C ASN A 45 -14.53 -6.68 -7.66
N ALA A 46 -14.16 -6.74 -8.95
CA ALA A 46 -14.99 -7.32 -10.00
C ALA A 46 -14.91 -8.85 -10.09
N HIS A 47 -14.04 -9.50 -9.32
CA HIS A 47 -13.93 -10.96 -9.34
C HIS A 47 -15.20 -11.63 -8.82
N THR A 48 -15.68 -12.67 -9.53
CA THR A 48 -16.90 -13.40 -9.15
C THR A 48 -16.91 -13.81 -7.67
N ASP A 49 -15.84 -14.45 -7.20
CA ASP A 49 -15.68 -14.97 -5.83
C ASP A 49 -14.97 -14.00 -4.87
N ILE A 50 -15.06 -12.70 -5.06
CA ILE A 50 -14.28 -11.74 -4.25
C ILE A 50 -14.50 -11.88 -2.75
N ALA A 51 -15.72 -12.15 -2.32
CA ALA A 51 -16.06 -12.34 -0.92
C ALA A 51 -15.32 -13.55 -0.32
N LYS A 52 -15.29 -14.66 -1.04
CA LYS A 52 -14.59 -15.88 -0.64
C LYS A 52 -13.07 -15.67 -0.58
N ILE A 53 -12.52 -14.96 -1.56
CA ILE A 53 -11.08 -14.63 -1.61
C ILE A 53 -10.71 -13.77 -0.41
N LEU A 54 -11.37 -12.64 -0.17
CA LEU A 54 -11.03 -11.74 0.92
C LEU A 54 -11.20 -12.39 2.31
N THR A 55 -12.25 -13.17 2.51
CA THR A 55 -12.44 -13.92 3.76
C THR A 55 -11.32 -14.93 3.96
N GLY A 56 -11.01 -15.72 2.92
CA GLY A 56 -9.96 -16.73 2.98
C GLY A 56 -8.56 -16.13 3.21
N LEU A 57 -8.22 -15.03 2.53
CA LEU A 57 -6.95 -14.33 2.75
C LEU A 57 -6.85 -13.73 4.15
N ASN A 58 -7.95 -13.18 4.68
CA ASN A 58 -7.97 -12.66 6.05
C ASN A 58 -7.83 -13.76 7.12
N ARG A 59 -8.13 -15.01 6.79
CA ARG A 59 -7.83 -16.16 7.65
C ARG A 59 -6.36 -16.57 7.62
N VAL A 60 -5.62 -16.23 6.55
CA VAL A 60 -4.19 -16.59 6.38
C VAL A 60 -3.27 -15.47 6.85
N PHE A 61 -3.57 -14.23 6.51
CA PHE A 61 -2.72 -13.07 6.77
C PHE A 61 -3.28 -12.16 7.85
N GLU A 62 -2.39 -11.50 8.59
CA GLU A 62 -2.77 -10.45 9.54
C GLU A 62 -3.44 -9.27 8.83
N ARG A 63 -2.89 -8.87 7.68
CA ARG A 63 -3.38 -7.75 6.87
C ARG A 63 -3.56 -8.16 5.41
N VAL A 64 -4.66 -7.74 4.84
CA VAL A 64 -4.99 -7.91 3.42
C VAL A 64 -5.30 -6.55 2.83
N GLY A 65 -4.58 -6.17 1.77
CA GLY A 65 -4.77 -4.93 1.05
C GLY A 65 -5.33 -5.16 -0.36
N MET A 66 -6.06 -4.15 -0.87
CA MET A 66 -6.49 -4.07 -2.27
C MET A 66 -6.21 -2.67 -2.80
N LEU A 67 -5.53 -2.56 -3.94
CA LEU A 67 -5.03 -1.28 -4.42
C LEU A 67 -6.03 -0.46 -5.22
N SER A 68 -6.84 -1.04 -6.10
CA SER A 68 -7.71 -0.26 -6.96
C SER A 68 -9.18 -0.66 -6.90
N GLN A 69 -10.06 0.30 -7.16
CA GLN A 69 -11.50 0.10 -7.15
C GLN A 69 -12.21 0.92 -8.21
N SER A 70 -13.31 0.35 -8.70
CA SER A 70 -14.26 1.05 -9.56
C SER A 70 -15.42 1.60 -8.73
N ALA A 71 -15.77 2.88 -8.92
CA ALA A 71 -16.90 3.48 -8.24
C ALA A 71 -18.23 2.81 -8.64
N ASP A 72 -18.35 2.37 -9.88
CA ASP A 72 -19.54 1.68 -10.37
C ASP A 72 -19.80 0.39 -9.59
N LEU A 73 -18.75 -0.39 -9.31
CA LEU A 73 -18.85 -1.61 -8.53
C LEU A 73 -19.24 -1.37 -7.08
N LEU A 74 -18.73 -0.30 -6.48
CA LEU A 74 -19.10 0.05 -5.10
C LEU A 74 -20.58 0.42 -4.97
N LEU A 75 -21.22 0.91 -6.05
CA LEU A 75 -22.64 1.28 -6.05
C LEU A 75 -23.58 0.12 -6.33
N THR A 76 -23.25 -0.67 -7.32
CA THR A 76 -24.11 -1.80 -7.73
C THR A 76 -24.23 -2.85 -6.64
N THR A 77 -23.29 -2.86 -5.72
CA THR A 77 -23.29 -3.75 -4.56
C THR A 77 -22.98 -2.98 -3.27
N PRO A 78 -23.94 -2.27 -2.66
CA PRO A 78 -23.71 -1.51 -1.41
C PRO A 78 -23.08 -2.36 -0.30
N ARG A 79 -23.38 -3.65 -0.25
CA ARG A 79 -22.76 -4.61 0.67
C ARG A 79 -21.26 -4.81 0.40
N MET A 80 -20.78 -4.52 -0.81
CA MET A 80 -19.33 -4.58 -1.06
C MET A 80 -18.58 -3.49 -0.28
N ILE A 81 -19.14 -2.30 -0.13
CA ILE A 81 -18.55 -1.27 0.73
C ILE A 81 -18.48 -1.79 2.17
N ASP A 82 -19.58 -2.33 2.70
CA ASP A 82 -19.62 -2.87 4.05
C ASP A 82 -18.62 -4.00 4.24
N PHE A 83 -18.49 -4.87 3.25
CA PHE A 83 -17.57 -5.99 3.26
C PHE A 83 -16.10 -5.56 3.21
N GLU A 84 -15.75 -4.58 2.37
CA GLU A 84 -14.40 -4.04 2.30
C GLU A 84 -13.99 -3.28 3.57
N LEU A 85 -14.95 -2.55 4.17
CA LEU A 85 -14.76 -1.93 5.48
C LEU A 85 -14.59 -2.98 6.57
N ALA A 86 -15.38 -4.06 6.54
CA ALA A 86 -15.23 -5.20 7.42
C ALA A 86 -13.85 -5.88 7.27
N ALA A 87 -13.33 -5.96 6.04
CA ALA A 87 -11.96 -6.42 5.76
C ALA A 87 -10.86 -5.49 6.30
N GLY A 88 -11.24 -4.37 6.89
CA GLY A 88 -10.32 -3.43 7.51
C GLY A 88 -9.84 -2.31 6.60
N LYS A 89 -10.42 -2.15 5.42
CA LYS A 89 -10.09 -1.08 4.51
C LYS A 89 -10.52 0.26 5.08
N SER A 90 -9.63 1.24 5.05
CA SER A 90 -9.85 2.59 5.58
C SER A 90 -9.60 3.68 4.55
N SER A 91 -9.12 3.32 3.36
CA SER A 91 -8.87 4.25 2.26
C SER A 91 -9.36 3.67 0.95
N PHE A 92 -9.86 4.55 0.08
CA PHE A 92 -10.39 4.18 -1.23
C PHE A 92 -9.71 4.99 -2.32
N THR A 93 -9.43 4.34 -3.44
CA THR A 93 -8.87 4.99 -4.63
C THR A 93 -9.88 4.84 -5.76
N ILE A 94 -10.32 5.96 -6.32
CA ILE A 94 -11.34 6.00 -7.38
C ILE A 94 -10.75 6.71 -8.58
N GLY A 95 -10.68 6.02 -9.72
CA GLY A 95 -10.39 6.62 -11.02
C GLY A 95 -11.65 7.29 -11.56
N VAL A 96 -11.80 8.59 -11.37
CA VAL A 96 -12.89 9.39 -11.94
C VAL A 96 -12.59 9.70 -13.39
N GLU A 97 -11.33 9.92 -13.70
CA GLU A 97 -10.69 10.23 -14.97
C GLU A 97 -11.07 11.61 -15.52
N GLY A 98 -12.35 11.88 -15.81
CA GLY A 98 -12.80 13.16 -16.35
C GLY A 98 -13.32 14.12 -15.28
N ILE A 99 -12.98 15.41 -15.40
CA ILE A 99 -13.44 16.47 -14.48
C ILE A 99 -14.95 16.76 -14.62
N SER A 100 -15.52 16.45 -15.77
CA SER A 100 -16.95 16.56 -16.07
C SER A 100 -17.52 15.25 -16.59
N GLU A 101 -18.83 15.11 -16.66
CA GLU A 101 -19.50 13.97 -17.28
C GLU A 101 -19.11 13.82 -18.75
N GLY A 102 -19.07 14.93 -19.50
CA GLY A 102 -18.64 14.92 -20.88
C GLY A 102 -17.19 14.49 -21.07
N MET A 103 -16.29 14.84 -20.16
CA MET A 103 -14.90 14.33 -20.19
C MET A 103 -14.83 12.85 -19.80
N ARG A 104 -15.67 12.37 -18.88
CA ARG A 104 -15.78 10.93 -18.57
C ARG A 104 -16.29 10.12 -19.76
N GLU A 105 -17.24 10.63 -20.51
CA GLU A 105 -17.73 9.99 -21.74
C GLU A 105 -16.65 9.93 -22.81
N LEU A 106 -15.88 11.00 -23.03
CA LEU A 106 -14.71 11.01 -23.91
C LEU A 106 -13.74 9.86 -23.56
N TYR A 107 -13.51 9.63 -22.28
CA TYR A 107 -12.67 8.52 -21.80
C TYR A 107 -13.39 7.16 -21.79
N SER A 108 -14.64 7.11 -22.21
CA SER A 108 -15.50 5.92 -22.13
C SER A 108 -15.54 5.33 -20.71
N LYS A 109 -15.63 6.20 -19.70
CA LYS A 109 -15.57 5.80 -18.29
C LYS A 109 -16.90 5.19 -17.82
N GLY A 110 -18.02 5.63 -18.36
CA GLY A 110 -19.35 5.14 -17.99
C GLY A 110 -19.76 5.46 -16.55
N LEU A 111 -19.17 6.49 -15.95
CA LEU A 111 -19.40 6.91 -14.58
C LEU A 111 -20.17 8.22 -14.55
N SER A 112 -21.48 8.19 -14.22
CA SER A 112 -22.27 9.40 -14.07
C SER A 112 -21.90 10.20 -12.82
N GLY A 113 -22.08 11.52 -12.87
CA GLY A 113 -21.86 12.39 -11.71
C GLY A 113 -22.75 12.00 -10.51
N GLN A 114 -24.00 11.57 -10.76
CA GLN A 114 -24.90 11.10 -9.72
C GLN A 114 -24.38 9.84 -9.02
N THR A 115 -23.88 8.89 -9.80
CA THR A 115 -23.25 7.66 -9.27
C THR A 115 -22.07 7.99 -8.38
N LEU A 116 -21.17 8.85 -8.85
CA LEU A 116 -20.00 9.28 -8.10
C LEU A 116 -20.38 9.96 -6.77
N CYS A 117 -21.36 10.89 -6.81
CA CYS A 117 -21.84 11.56 -5.60
C CYS A 117 -22.42 10.58 -4.57
N ARG A 118 -23.23 9.59 -4.99
CA ARG A 118 -23.79 8.58 -4.08
C ARG A 118 -22.72 7.74 -3.41
N VAL A 119 -21.70 7.30 -4.14
CA VAL A 119 -20.58 6.53 -3.54
C VAL A 119 -19.86 7.37 -2.51
N LEU A 120 -19.49 8.62 -2.85
CA LEU A 120 -18.73 9.47 -1.94
C LEU A 120 -19.55 9.84 -0.70
N GLU A 121 -20.85 10.07 -0.85
CA GLU A 121 -21.76 10.29 0.28
C GLU A 121 -21.82 9.07 1.21
N ARG A 122 -21.90 7.85 0.64
CA ARG A 122 -21.86 6.61 1.43
C ARG A 122 -20.54 6.48 2.18
N LEU A 123 -19.38 6.64 1.50
CA LEU A 123 -18.07 6.53 2.11
C LEU A 123 -17.85 7.57 3.22
N ALA A 124 -18.35 8.80 3.04
CA ALA A 124 -18.28 9.84 4.06
C ALA A 124 -19.10 9.50 5.32
N ARG A 125 -20.29 8.90 5.17
CA ARG A 125 -21.11 8.43 6.31
C ARG A 125 -20.41 7.32 7.10
N GLU A 126 -19.70 6.43 6.42
CA GLU A 126 -18.92 5.33 7.05
C GLU A 126 -17.60 5.83 7.66
N ARG A 127 -17.34 7.13 7.66
CA ARG A 127 -16.13 7.76 8.23
C ARG A 127 -14.83 7.17 7.69
N VAL A 128 -14.80 6.92 6.38
CA VAL A 128 -13.58 6.48 5.69
C VAL A 128 -12.48 7.53 5.90
N ARG A 129 -11.27 7.08 6.19
CA ARG A 129 -10.16 7.98 6.54
C ARG A 129 -9.68 8.81 5.37
N GLU A 130 -9.56 8.19 4.18
CA GLU A 130 -8.96 8.82 3.01
C GLU A 130 -9.63 8.31 1.73
N ILE A 131 -9.90 9.22 0.80
CA ILE A 131 -10.31 8.88 -0.56
C ILE A 131 -9.38 9.62 -1.53
N LYS A 132 -8.81 8.87 -2.49
CA LYS A 132 -7.99 9.39 -3.58
C LYS A 132 -8.81 9.39 -4.85
N LEU A 133 -8.93 10.55 -5.48
CA LEU A 133 -9.64 10.75 -6.74
C LEU A 133 -8.62 11.04 -7.84
N PHE A 134 -8.59 10.21 -8.88
CA PHE A 134 -7.69 10.38 -10.02
C PHE A 134 -8.43 11.02 -11.19
N TYR A 135 -7.79 12.04 -11.77
CA TYR A 135 -8.25 12.79 -12.92
C TYR A 135 -7.16 12.88 -13.98
N ILE A 136 -7.60 12.92 -15.24
CA ILE A 136 -6.73 13.01 -16.41
C ILE A 136 -7.12 14.26 -17.20
N LEU A 137 -6.14 15.10 -17.51
CA LEU A 137 -6.28 16.35 -18.22
C LEU A 137 -5.81 16.17 -19.67
N ALA A 138 -6.69 16.46 -20.62
CA ALA A 138 -6.41 16.34 -22.05
C ALA A 138 -6.02 17.68 -22.70
N GLY A 139 -6.27 18.82 -22.03
CA GLY A 139 -6.06 20.15 -22.56
C GLY A 139 -7.16 20.62 -23.53
N ILE A 140 -8.29 19.91 -23.58
CA ILE A 140 -9.47 20.25 -24.38
C ILE A 140 -10.70 20.56 -23.52
N GLU A 141 -10.51 20.55 -22.22
CA GLU A 141 -11.53 20.89 -21.23
C GLU A 141 -12.00 22.33 -21.44
N THR A 142 -13.31 22.52 -21.37
CA THR A 142 -13.99 23.79 -21.51
C THR A 142 -14.22 24.48 -20.16
N ASP A 143 -14.64 25.72 -20.16
CA ASP A 143 -15.06 26.43 -18.96
C ASP A 143 -16.31 25.78 -18.32
N ASP A 144 -17.20 25.17 -19.10
CA ASP A 144 -18.33 24.41 -18.57
C ASP A 144 -17.88 23.16 -17.83
N ASP A 145 -16.87 22.42 -18.37
CA ASP A 145 -16.27 21.27 -17.70
C ASP A 145 -15.65 21.66 -16.33
N VAL A 146 -14.98 22.81 -16.29
CA VAL A 146 -14.37 23.33 -15.04
C VAL A 146 -15.44 23.79 -14.06
N SER A 147 -16.56 24.39 -14.54
CA SER A 147 -17.68 24.81 -13.70
C SER A 147 -18.41 23.62 -13.07
N GLU A 148 -18.58 22.52 -13.82
CA GLU A 148 -19.11 21.26 -13.30
C GLU A 148 -18.19 20.72 -12.18
N PHE A 149 -16.87 20.70 -12.42
CA PHE A 149 -15.89 20.27 -11.43
C PHE A 149 -15.93 21.13 -10.16
N GLU A 150 -16.01 22.44 -10.29
CA GLU A 150 -16.12 23.35 -9.14
C GLU A 150 -17.38 23.07 -8.32
N SER A 151 -18.50 22.81 -8.99
CA SER A 151 -19.76 22.44 -8.34
C SER A 151 -19.64 21.12 -7.58
N PHE A 152 -18.96 20.15 -8.17
CA PHE A 152 -18.65 18.88 -7.52
C PHE A 152 -17.75 19.04 -6.29
N VAL A 153 -16.70 19.86 -6.35
CA VAL A 153 -15.82 20.14 -5.20
C VAL A 153 -16.59 20.84 -4.07
N LYS A 154 -17.47 21.79 -4.40
CA LYS A 154 -18.38 22.43 -3.43
C LYS A 154 -19.32 21.43 -2.76
N PHE A 155 -19.88 20.49 -3.53
CA PHE A 155 -20.68 19.40 -2.97
C PHE A 155 -19.88 18.57 -1.94
N LEU A 156 -18.62 18.23 -2.24
CA LEU A 156 -17.75 17.46 -1.33
C LEU A 156 -17.41 18.23 -0.06
N ALA A 157 -17.18 19.55 -0.15
CA ALA A 157 -16.96 20.39 1.01
C ALA A 157 -18.20 20.42 1.93
N GLY A 158 -19.40 20.56 1.35
CA GLY A 158 -20.66 20.46 2.08
C GLY A 158 -20.88 19.07 2.70
N LEU A 159 -20.47 18.01 2.00
CA LEU A 159 -20.56 16.63 2.50
C LEU A 159 -19.68 16.44 3.75
N ARG A 160 -18.44 16.94 3.73
CA ARG A 160 -17.51 16.90 4.87
C ARG A 160 -18.09 17.64 6.09
N GLN A 161 -18.65 18.81 5.88
CA GLN A 161 -19.29 19.60 6.95
C GLN A 161 -20.50 18.89 7.55
N ARG A 162 -21.42 18.37 6.74
CA ARG A 162 -22.63 17.68 7.21
C ARG A 162 -22.35 16.43 8.04
N ASN A 163 -21.26 15.73 7.75
CA ASN A 163 -20.92 14.48 8.45
C ASN A 163 -19.95 14.69 9.62
N ASP A 164 -19.56 15.93 9.93
CA ASP A 164 -18.50 16.23 10.92
C ASP A 164 -17.30 15.28 10.74
N SER A 165 -16.87 15.15 9.51
CA SER A 165 -15.98 14.08 9.08
C SER A 165 -14.54 14.60 8.92
N ALA A 166 -13.59 13.89 9.52
CA ALA A 166 -12.16 14.07 9.27
C ALA A 166 -11.72 13.47 7.91
N LEU A 167 -12.64 13.29 6.97
CA LEU A 167 -12.39 12.71 5.66
C LEU A 167 -11.34 13.51 4.90
N LYS A 168 -10.23 12.83 4.60
CA LYS A 168 -9.17 13.35 3.77
C LYS A 168 -9.45 13.01 2.30
N LEU A 169 -9.60 14.06 1.48
CA LEU A 169 -9.75 13.91 0.03
C LEU A 169 -8.49 14.39 -0.67
N ASN A 170 -7.90 13.50 -1.46
CA ASN A 170 -6.72 13.78 -2.28
C ASN A 170 -7.11 13.74 -3.76
N PHE A 171 -6.92 14.85 -4.45
CA PHE A 171 -7.13 14.96 -5.88
C PHE A 171 -5.79 14.79 -6.60
N SER A 172 -5.69 13.78 -7.44
CA SER A 172 -4.49 13.51 -8.23
C SER A 172 -4.77 13.77 -9.68
N PHE A 173 -4.14 14.80 -10.26
CA PHE A 173 -4.25 15.15 -11.66
C PHE A 173 -3.06 14.58 -12.44
N GLY A 174 -3.32 13.98 -13.59
CA GLY A 174 -2.32 13.56 -14.55
C GLY A 174 -2.66 14.11 -15.94
N TYR A 175 -1.68 14.13 -16.84
CA TYR A 175 -1.92 14.46 -18.23
C TYR A 175 -2.29 13.22 -19.04
N LEU A 176 -3.11 13.38 -20.07
CA LEU A 176 -3.51 12.29 -20.94
C LEU A 176 -2.36 11.82 -21.83
N VAL A 177 -1.72 10.72 -21.44
CA VAL A 177 -0.81 9.99 -22.34
C VAL A 177 -1.64 9.06 -23.23
N ARG A 178 -1.59 9.27 -24.52
CA ARG A 178 -2.27 8.41 -25.48
C ARG A 178 -1.50 7.14 -25.71
N MET A 179 -2.14 6.04 -25.42
CA MET A 179 -1.51 4.73 -25.41
C MET A 179 -1.82 3.94 -26.70
N PRO A 180 -0.88 3.10 -27.19
CA PRO A 180 -1.17 2.18 -28.29
C PRO A 180 -2.32 1.23 -27.93
N PHE A 181 -3.00 0.73 -28.94
CA PHE A 181 -4.13 -0.19 -28.84
C PHE A 181 -5.32 0.37 -28.05
N THR A 182 -5.45 1.71 -28.02
CA THR A 182 -6.62 2.40 -27.42
C THR A 182 -7.37 3.21 -28.46
N PRO A 183 -8.67 3.47 -28.28
CA PRO A 183 -9.40 4.39 -29.13
C PRO A 183 -8.71 5.77 -29.25
N LEU A 184 -8.25 6.34 -28.12
CA LEU A 184 -7.65 7.68 -28.12
C LEU A 184 -6.23 7.74 -28.72
N ARG A 185 -5.67 6.63 -29.23
CA ARG A 185 -4.35 6.65 -29.90
C ARG A 185 -4.27 7.64 -31.06
N GLY A 186 -5.41 7.82 -31.76
CA GLY A 186 -5.53 8.69 -32.92
C GLY A 186 -6.02 10.10 -32.62
N ALA A 187 -6.45 10.40 -31.41
CA ALA A 187 -6.90 11.74 -31.04
C ALA A 187 -5.76 12.77 -31.08
N GLY A 188 -6.09 14.04 -31.29
CA GLY A 188 -5.10 15.13 -31.26
C GLY A 188 -4.43 15.27 -29.90
N LEU A 189 -3.14 15.62 -29.85
CA LEU A 189 -2.35 15.82 -28.64
C LEU A 189 -2.36 17.30 -28.22
N CYS A 190 -2.22 17.56 -26.92
CA CYS A 190 -1.91 18.89 -26.42
C CYS A 190 -0.48 18.90 -25.87
N LEU A 191 0.47 19.47 -26.64
CA LEU A 191 1.84 19.72 -26.19
C LEU A 191 2.07 21.19 -25.81
N ASP A 192 0.99 21.94 -25.56
CA ASP A 192 1.04 23.30 -25.04
C ASP A 192 1.17 23.26 -23.51
N ARG A 193 2.40 23.48 -23.03
CA ARG A 193 2.73 23.51 -21.60
C ARG A 193 1.91 24.54 -20.84
N LYS A 194 1.79 25.76 -21.39
CA LYS A 194 1.10 26.86 -20.71
C LYS A 194 -0.38 26.54 -20.50
N ARG A 195 -1.01 26.00 -21.52
CA ARG A 195 -2.43 25.60 -21.47
C ARG A 195 -2.70 24.52 -20.44
N LEU A 196 -1.93 23.43 -20.48
CA LEU A 196 -2.12 22.30 -19.53
C LEU A 196 -1.76 22.67 -18.09
N GLN A 197 -0.70 23.42 -17.89
CA GLN A 197 -0.33 23.90 -16.55
C GLN A 197 -1.36 24.88 -15.98
N ALA A 198 -1.82 25.86 -16.78
CA ALA A 198 -2.85 26.80 -16.34
C ALA A 198 -4.15 26.09 -15.95
N LEU A 199 -4.55 25.04 -16.70
CA LEU A 199 -5.68 24.19 -16.34
C LEU A 199 -5.44 23.48 -15.01
N ALA A 200 -4.32 22.78 -14.87
CA ALA A 200 -3.98 22.05 -13.65
C ALA A 200 -3.95 22.97 -12.43
N GLU A 201 -3.33 24.16 -12.54
CA GLU A 201 -3.29 25.16 -11.48
C GLU A 201 -4.69 25.73 -11.14
N ARG A 202 -5.55 25.92 -12.15
CA ARG A 202 -6.93 26.35 -11.92
C ARG A 202 -7.70 25.32 -11.10
N LEU A 203 -7.60 24.03 -11.47
CA LEU A 203 -8.27 22.95 -10.76
C LEU A 203 -7.68 22.77 -9.34
N ALA A 204 -6.37 22.86 -9.19
CA ALA A 204 -5.71 22.81 -7.89
C ALA A 204 -6.24 23.91 -6.94
N ARG A 205 -6.34 25.16 -7.44
CA ARG A 205 -6.91 26.27 -6.65
C ARG A 205 -8.37 26.02 -6.23
N ILE A 206 -9.20 25.43 -7.09
CA ILE A 206 -10.58 25.06 -6.73
C ILE A 206 -10.59 24.05 -5.58
N VAL A 207 -9.75 23.02 -5.66
CA VAL A 207 -9.64 21.96 -4.64
C VAL A 207 -9.12 22.52 -3.32
N GLU A 208 -8.04 23.29 -3.35
CA GLU A 208 -7.37 23.85 -2.17
C GLU A 208 -8.22 24.90 -1.47
N SER A 209 -8.95 25.73 -2.22
CA SER A 209 -9.89 26.70 -1.64
C SER A 209 -11.05 26.05 -0.88
N ALA A 210 -11.39 24.81 -1.23
CA ALA A 210 -12.34 23.98 -0.50
C ALA A 210 -11.70 23.21 0.70
N GLY A 211 -10.41 23.40 0.94
CA GLY A 211 -9.65 22.78 2.02
C GLY A 211 -9.32 21.30 1.78
N PHE A 212 -9.17 20.89 0.52
CA PHE A 212 -8.71 19.57 0.14
C PHE A 212 -7.26 19.61 -0.38
N GLU A 213 -6.64 18.45 -0.53
CA GLU A 213 -5.28 18.33 -1.06
C GLU A 213 -5.32 18.04 -2.57
N SER A 214 -4.44 18.71 -3.32
CA SER A 214 -4.20 18.44 -4.73
C SER A 214 -2.75 18.07 -5.00
N ARG A 215 -2.53 17.26 -6.05
CA ARG A 215 -1.20 16.97 -6.56
C ARG A 215 -1.22 16.71 -8.05
N LEU A 216 -0.14 17.05 -8.73
CA LEU A 216 0.12 16.58 -10.08
C LEU A 216 0.85 15.24 -10.01
N ALA A 217 0.36 14.22 -10.72
CA ALA A 217 0.88 12.86 -10.66
C ALA A 217 2.21 12.70 -11.39
N ALA A 218 2.40 13.44 -12.49
CA ALA A 218 3.62 13.45 -13.30
C ALA A 218 3.95 14.88 -13.74
N GLY A 219 5.22 15.19 -13.81
CA GLY A 219 5.69 16.49 -14.31
C GLY A 219 5.46 16.67 -15.82
N TRP A 220 5.64 17.90 -16.30
CA TRP A 220 5.52 18.19 -17.73
C TRP A 220 6.50 17.39 -18.58
N ASP A 221 7.73 17.30 -18.12
CA ASP A 221 8.82 16.67 -18.88
C ASP A 221 8.59 15.16 -18.97
N GLU A 222 8.14 14.54 -17.89
CA GLU A 222 7.73 13.14 -17.85
C GLU A 222 6.56 12.88 -18.83
N TYR A 223 5.52 13.72 -18.79
CA TYR A 223 4.40 13.61 -19.73
C TYR A 223 4.83 13.65 -21.19
N VAL A 224 5.68 14.63 -21.56
CA VAL A 224 6.12 14.80 -22.96
C VAL A 224 7.01 13.64 -23.40
N ALA A 225 7.94 13.21 -22.53
CA ALA A 225 8.80 12.06 -22.82
C ALA A 225 7.99 10.79 -23.01
N ASP A 226 7.09 10.49 -22.07
CA ASP A 226 6.19 9.32 -22.15
C ASP A 226 5.36 9.35 -23.44
N GLN A 227 4.76 10.49 -23.78
CA GLN A 227 3.94 10.60 -24.98
C GLN A 227 4.73 10.37 -26.25
N ILE A 228 5.94 10.92 -26.34
CA ILE A 228 6.79 10.73 -27.53
C ILE A 228 7.28 9.29 -27.61
N LEU A 229 7.71 8.68 -26.51
CA LEU A 229 8.19 7.31 -26.49
C LEU A 229 7.10 6.28 -26.79
N VAL A 230 5.87 6.54 -26.34
CA VAL A 230 4.74 5.61 -26.50
C VAL A 230 4.19 5.59 -27.92
N LEU A 231 4.12 6.74 -28.61
CA LEU A 231 3.56 6.86 -29.96
C LEU A 231 4.56 7.33 -31.02
N GLY A 232 5.83 7.48 -30.67
CA GLY A 232 6.88 7.94 -31.56
C GLY A 232 7.15 6.96 -32.72
N PRO A 233 7.74 7.45 -33.82
CA PRO A 233 8.00 6.63 -35.01
C PRO A 233 9.16 5.65 -34.78
N TYR A 234 9.33 4.72 -35.71
CA TYR A 234 10.51 3.85 -35.76
C TYR A 234 11.80 4.67 -35.75
N GLY A 235 12.83 4.13 -35.13
CA GLY A 235 14.12 4.80 -35.00
C GLY A 235 14.24 5.75 -33.82
N MET A 236 13.19 5.91 -32.99
CA MET A 236 13.26 6.70 -31.75
C MET A 236 14.41 6.23 -30.84
N ALA A 237 14.83 4.98 -30.93
CA ALA A 237 16.01 4.45 -30.24
C ALA A 237 17.29 5.26 -30.53
N SER A 238 17.44 5.81 -31.75
CA SER A 238 18.60 6.66 -32.07
C SER A 238 18.61 7.98 -31.30
N ALA A 239 17.44 8.54 -30.98
CA ALA A 239 17.34 9.73 -30.13
C ALA A 239 17.71 9.42 -28.67
N LEU A 240 17.30 8.25 -28.18
CA LEU A 240 17.68 7.78 -26.83
C LEU A 240 19.19 7.51 -26.76
N GLN A 241 19.76 6.90 -27.79
CA GLN A 241 21.21 6.66 -27.88
C GLN A 241 21.98 7.99 -27.88
N ALA A 242 21.56 8.96 -28.70
CA ALA A 242 22.19 10.29 -28.72
C ALA A 242 22.09 11.01 -27.36
N ALA A 243 20.98 10.87 -26.66
CA ALA A 243 20.83 11.41 -25.32
C ALA A 243 21.80 10.74 -24.33
N ALA A 244 21.93 9.41 -24.38
CA ALA A 244 22.85 8.66 -23.53
C ALA A 244 24.33 9.03 -23.82
N GLU A 245 24.71 9.14 -25.10
CA GLU A 245 26.04 9.58 -25.53
C GLU A 245 26.36 11.00 -25.07
N ALA A 246 25.35 11.87 -24.95
CA ALA A 246 25.47 13.21 -24.39
C ALA A 246 25.47 13.23 -22.83
N GLY A 247 25.42 12.07 -22.18
CA GLY A 247 25.46 11.95 -20.72
C GLY A 247 24.11 12.18 -20.04
N VAL A 248 23.01 12.22 -20.79
CA VAL A 248 21.66 12.28 -20.20
C VAL A 248 21.30 10.91 -19.65
N MET A 249 21.20 10.83 -18.32
CA MET A 249 20.89 9.58 -17.61
C MET A 249 19.50 9.67 -16.96
N PHE A 250 18.80 8.54 -16.92
CA PHE A 250 17.56 8.39 -16.19
C PHE A 250 17.88 7.75 -14.83
N ASP A 251 17.78 8.54 -13.77
CA ASP A 251 18.06 8.10 -12.39
C ASP A 251 16.88 8.29 -11.42
N GLY A 252 15.65 8.18 -11.91
CA GLY A 252 14.43 8.28 -11.11
C GLY A 252 13.51 9.45 -11.47
N GLY A 253 13.83 10.21 -12.51
CA GLY A 253 12.98 11.25 -13.07
C GLY A 253 13.47 11.69 -14.46
N PHE A 254 12.53 12.13 -15.30
CA PHE A 254 12.91 12.76 -16.57
C PHE A 254 13.30 14.21 -16.29
N GLU A 255 14.56 14.55 -16.54
CA GLU A 255 15.00 15.94 -16.64
C GLU A 255 14.77 16.46 -18.07
N GLY A 256 14.54 17.76 -18.20
CA GLY A 256 14.16 18.40 -19.48
C GLY A 256 15.10 18.14 -20.66
N ASP A 257 16.31 17.69 -20.40
CA ASP A 257 17.31 17.42 -21.42
C ASP A 257 16.95 16.27 -22.37
N ILE A 258 16.32 15.20 -21.88
CA ILE A 258 15.91 14.07 -22.75
C ILE A 258 14.88 14.52 -23.80
N ILE A 259 13.97 15.41 -23.42
CA ILE A 259 12.92 15.94 -24.30
C ILE A 259 13.52 16.66 -25.50
N ARG A 260 14.64 17.37 -25.31
CA ARG A 260 15.35 18.05 -26.40
C ARG A 260 15.75 17.08 -27.50
N PHE A 261 16.31 15.92 -27.15
CA PHE A 261 16.69 14.89 -28.13
C PHE A 261 15.46 14.25 -28.80
N LEU A 262 14.44 13.94 -28.02
CA LEU A 262 13.22 13.32 -28.54
C LEU A 262 12.47 14.28 -29.49
N LYS A 263 12.32 15.55 -29.13
CA LYS A 263 11.69 16.56 -29.98
C LYS A 263 12.53 16.86 -31.23
N ALA A 264 13.85 17.02 -31.10
CA ALA A 264 14.74 17.24 -32.25
C ALA A 264 14.60 16.14 -33.29
N PHE A 265 14.53 14.87 -32.85
CA PHE A 265 14.31 13.73 -33.72
C PHE A 265 13.00 13.81 -34.51
N LEU A 266 11.91 14.27 -33.87
CA LEU A 266 10.63 14.45 -34.53
C LEU A 266 10.62 15.65 -35.49
N VAL A 267 11.29 16.74 -35.13
CA VAL A 267 11.43 17.94 -35.97
C VAL A 267 12.23 17.62 -37.23
N GLU A 268 13.36 16.93 -37.12
CA GLU A 268 14.18 16.50 -38.27
C GLU A 268 13.40 15.66 -39.29
N ARG A 269 12.35 14.96 -38.84
CA ARG A 269 11.48 14.14 -39.69
C ARG A 269 10.21 14.85 -40.15
N GLY A 270 10.07 16.15 -39.87
CA GLY A 270 8.88 16.91 -40.20
C GLY A 270 7.61 16.46 -39.46
N LEU A 271 7.77 15.76 -38.33
CA LEU A 271 6.66 15.28 -37.51
C LEU A 271 6.23 16.29 -36.45
N LEU A 272 7.14 17.20 -36.07
CA LEU A 272 6.85 18.38 -35.25
C LEU A 272 7.36 19.65 -35.93
N ASP A 273 6.72 20.78 -35.65
CA ASP A 273 7.27 22.09 -35.97
C ASP A 273 8.49 22.42 -35.08
N PRO A 274 9.33 23.41 -35.45
CA PRO A 274 10.49 23.81 -34.63
C PRO A 274 10.10 24.24 -33.20
N GLY A 275 8.88 24.73 -32.99
CA GLY A 275 8.35 25.06 -31.67
C GLY A 275 7.96 23.81 -30.83
N GLY A 276 7.90 22.64 -31.47
CA GLY A 276 7.60 21.37 -30.80
C GLY A 276 6.20 21.24 -30.26
N MET A 277 5.21 21.93 -30.86
CA MET A 277 3.83 21.98 -30.40
C MET A 277 2.79 21.57 -31.46
N THR A 278 3.13 21.66 -32.74
CA THR A 278 2.23 21.37 -33.86
C THR A 278 2.87 20.40 -34.85
N GLY A 279 2.07 19.83 -35.74
CA GLY A 279 2.53 18.94 -36.81
C GLY A 279 1.90 17.55 -36.77
N PRO A 280 2.26 16.70 -37.73
CA PRO A 280 1.63 15.38 -37.89
C PRO A 280 1.65 14.48 -36.65
N PHE A 281 2.65 14.65 -35.76
CA PHE A 281 2.70 13.90 -34.50
C PHE A 281 1.59 14.32 -33.52
N VAL A 282 1.25 15.61 -33.52
CA VAL A 282 0.28 16.21 -32.58
C VAL A 282 -1.16 16.15 -33.11
N GLU A 283 -1.32 16.27 -34.41
CA GLU A 283 -2.63 16.32 -35.05
C GLU A 283 -3.41 15.01 -34.89
N ARG A 284 -4.76 15.11 -34.97
CA ARG A 284 -5.62 13.94 -35.03
C ARG A 284 -5.25 13.09 -36.25
N LYS A 285 -5.10 11.78 -36.03
CA LYS A 285 -4.77 10.85 -37.10
C LYS A 285 -6.02 10.53 -37.93
N PRO A 286 -5.92 10.48 -39.27
CA PRO A 286 -7.00 9.98 -40.12
C PRO A 286 -7.23 8.49 -39.86
N ASP A 287 -8.42 8.03 -40.13
CA ASP A 287 -8.77 6.62 -40.05
C ASP A 287 -7.83 5.78 -40.95
N GLY A 288 -7.43 4.62 -40.47
CA GLY A 288 -6.45 3.78 -41.15
C GLY A 288 -5.01 4.25 -41.08
N TRP A 289 -4.69 5.25 -40.25
CA TRP A 289 -3.30 5.65 -39.98
C TRP A 289 -2.47 4.47 -39.52
N LYS A 290 -1.24 4.36 -40.07
CA LYS A 290 -0.28 3.30 -39.69
C LYS A 290 0.59 3.74 -38.55
N TYR A 291 0.52 3.00 -37.44
CA TYR A 291 1.35 3.23 -36.26
C TYR A 291 2.59 2.35 -36.23
N PRO A 292 3.67 2.75 -35.56
CA PRO A 292 4.89 1.96 -35.46
C PRO A 292 4.70 0.58 -34.84
N PHE A 293 3.65 0.40 -34.04
CA PHE A 293 3.33 -0.83 -33.33
C PHE A 293 2.26 -1.71 -34.03
N ASP A 294 1.81 -1.34 -35.24
CA ASP A 294 0.78 -2.09 -35.97
C ASP A 294 1.21 -3.50 -36.42
N PHE A 295 2.51 -3.83 -36.28
CA PHE A 295 2.99 -5.18 -36.44
C PHE A 295 2.57 -6.11 -35.27
N VAL A 296 2.17 -5.56 -34.13
CA VAL A 296 1.66 -6.30 -32.99
C VAL A 296 0.17 -6.54 -33.18
N GLN A 297 -0.23 -7.80 -33.29
CA GLN A 297 -1.65 -8.15 -33.38
C GLN A 297 -2.29 -8.08 -32.00
N ALA A 298 -3.21 -7.14 -31.82
CA ALA A 298 -4.03 -7.03 -30.62
C ALA A 298 -5.38 -7.75 -30.82
N ALA A 299 -6.00 -8.16 -29.71
CA ALA A 299 -7.30 -8.85 -29.76
C ALA A 299 -8.46 -7.94 -30.28
N VAL A 300 -8.27 -6.62 -30.29
CA VAL A 300 -9.22 -5.66 -30.85
C VAL A 300 -8.62 -5.03 -32.09
N GLY A 301 -9.29 -5.16 -33.22
CA GLY A 301 -8.82 -4.65 -34.51
C GLY A 301 -8.75 -3.11 -34.55
N PRO A 302 -7.89 -2.56 -35.41
CA PRO A 302 -7.73 -1.09 -35.54
C PRO A 302 -9.02 -0.38 -35.96
N GLU A 303 -9.83 -0.98 -36.84
CA GLU A 303 -11.11 -0.45 -37.30
C GLU A 303 -12.12 -0.25 -36.16
N VAL A 304 -12.10 -1.14 -35.17
CA VAL A 304 -12.94 -1.02 -33.97
C VAL A 304 -12.46 0.13 -33.08
N LEU A 305 -11.14 0.31 -32.98
CA LEU A 305 -10.56 1.40 -32.20
C LEU A 305 -10.87 2.77 -32.85
N ASP A 306 -10.77 2.87 -34.15
CA ASP A 306 -11.05 4.10 -34.92
C ASP A 306 -12.54 4.48 -34.84
N ALA A 307 -13.45 3.49 -34.97
CA ALA A 307 -14.89 3.72 -34.77
C ALA A 307 -15.18 4.21 -33.33
N ARG A 308 -14.53 3.65 -32.33
CA ARG A 308 -14.69 4.09 -30.93
C ARG A 308 -14.05 5.44 -30.64
N LEU A 309 -13.01 5.85 -31.36
CA LEU A 309 -12.50 7.22 -31.28
C LEU A 309 -13.58 8.21 -31.71
N SER A 310 -14.26 7.94 -32.83
CA SER A 310 -15.34 8.77 -33.32
C SER A 310 -16.51 8.86 -32.33
N ASP A 311 -16.87 7.77 -31.65
CA ASP A 311 -17.88 7.79 -30.58
C ASP A 311 -17.42 8.62 -29.37
N ALA A 312 -16.15 8.47 -28.95
CA ALA A 312 -15.56 9.22 -27.85
C ALA A 312 -15.55 10.74 -28.14
N GLU A 313 -15.13 11.14 -29.37
CA GLU A 313 -15.11 12.55 -29.79
C GLU A 313 -16.52 13.17 -29.80
N ARG A 314 -17.54 12.37 -30.08
CA ARG A 314 -18.96 12.76 -29.96
C ARG A 314 -19.50 12.69 -28.55
N ARG A 315 -18.66 12.28 -27.57
CA ARG A 315 -19.04 12.07 -26.17
C ARG A 315 -20.21 11.09 -26.00
N VAL A 316 -20.25 10.05 -26.84
CA VAL A 316 -21.25 8.98 -26.76
C VAL A 316 -20.74 7.89 -25.84
N GLY A 317 -21.42 7.68 -24.73
CA GLY A 317 -21.07 6.64 -23.75
C GLY A 317 -21.06 5.25 -24.36
N THR A 318 -20.04 4.45 -24.08
CA THR A 318 -19.95 3.06 -24.53
C THR A 318 -20.33 2.14 -23.39
N PRO A 319 -21.48 1.42 -23.44
CA PRO A 319 -21.86 0.47 -22.41
C PRO A 319 -20.84 -0.65 -22.23
N SER A 320 -20.71 -1.16 -21.00
CA SER A 320 -19.85 -2.32 -20.70
C SER A 320 -20.41 -3.59 -21.34
N CYS A 321 -19.53 -4.45 -21.83
CA CYS A 321 -19.90 -5.81 -22.24
C CYS A 321 -19.90 -6.81 -21.06
N MET A 322 -19.38 -6.42 -19.90
CA MET A 322 -19.35 -7.23 -18.70
C MET A 322 -20.65 -7.07 -17.93
N GLY A 323 -21.26 -8.17 -17.52
CA GLY A 323 -22.46 -8.20 -16.68
C GLY A 323 -22.15 -7.90 -15.20
N GLY A 324 -23.19 -7.86 -14.38
CA GLY A 324 -23.07 -7.76 -12.93
C GLY A 324 -22.89 -6.38 -12.32
N PHE A 325 -22.83 -5.33 -13.14
CA PHE A 325 -22.65 -3.94 -12.66
C PHE A 325 -23.96 -3.17 -12.44
N ASP A 326 -25.04 -3.60 -13.07
CA ASP A 326 -26.36 -2.99 -12.92
C ASP A 326 -27.36 -4.08 -12.49
N PRO A 327 -27.98 -3.98 -11.30
CA PRO A 327 -29.00 -4.93 -10.86
C PRO A 327 -30.23 -4.98 -11.77
N ALA A 328 -30.55 -3.89 -12.46
CA ALA A 328 -31.66 -3.81 -13.42
C ALA A 328 -31.28 -4.41 -14.79
N ALA A 329 -29.99 -4.49 -15.10
CA ALA A 329 -29.46 -5.07 -16.32
C ALA A 329 -28.30 -6.04 -15.99
N PRO A 330 -28.59 -7.20 -15.41
CA PRO A 330 -27.58 -8.12 -14.87
C PRO A 330 -26.68 -8.74 -15.95
N HIS A 331 -27.09 -8.68 -17.21
CA HIS A 331 -26.35 -9.21 -18.33
C HIS A 331 -25.71 -8.09 -19.15
N GLY A 332 -24.43 -8.23 -19.42
CA GLY A 332 -23.71 -7.37 -20.35
C GLY A 332 -24.13 -7.61 -21.81
N SER A 333 -23.77 -6.70 -22.68
CA SER A 333 -24.09 -6.78 -24.11
C SER A 333 -22.83 -6.82 -24.96
N CYS A 334 -22.68 -7.88 -25.76
CA CYS A 334 -21.54 -8.01 -26.68
C CYS A 334 -21.56 -6.90 -27.74
N ARG A 335 -20.41 -6.24 -27.93
CA ARG A 335 -20.21 -5.12 -28.87
C ARG A 335 -19.50 -5.51 -30.15
N GLY A 336 -19.28 -6.78 -30.41
CA GLY A 336 -18.68 -7.27 -31.65
C GLY A 336 -17.22 -6.84 -31.88
N CYS A 337 -16.46 -6.52 -30.83
CA CYS A 337 -15.07 -6.06 -30.98
C CYS A 337 -14.06 -7.15 -31.39
N GLY A 338 -14.50 -8.40 -31.54
CA GLY A 338 -13.63 -9.54 -31.94
C GLY A 338 -12.79 -10.14 -30.82
N ALA A 339 -12.61 -9.44 -29.69
CA ALA A 339 -11.64 -9.85 -28.66
C ALA A 339 -11.94 -11.15 -27.93
N CYS A 340 -13.20 -11.58 -27.89
CA CYS A 340 -13.62 -12.81 -27.20
C CYS A 340 -13.70 -14.03 -28.13
N GLY A 341 -13.00 -14.08 -29.24
CA GLY A 341 -12.89 -15.17 -30.24
C GLY A 341 -13.92 -16.31 -30.18
N GLU A 342 -14.00 -16.97 -29.03
CA GLU A 342 -14.89 -18.10 -28.77
C GLU A 342 -16.19 -17.68 -28.06
N SER A 343 -17.25 -18.44 -28.29
CA SER A 343 -18.57 -18.23 -27.67
C SER A 343 -18.54 -18.33 -26.14
N SER A 344 -17.71 -19.22 -25.60
CA SER A 344 -17.55 -19.45 -24.15
C SER A 344 -17.04 -18.21 -23.40
N GLY A 345 -15.99 -17.58 -23.90
CA GLY A 345 -15.46 -16.35 -23.32
C GLY A 345 -16.44 -15.16 -23.40
N ARG A 346 -17.24 -15.12 -24.48
CA ARG A 346 -18.31 -14.13 -24.65
C ARG A 346 -19.43 -14.36 -23.64
N SER A 347 -19.91 -15.58 -23.50
CA SER A 347 -20.98 -15.95 -22.57
C SER A 347 -20.55 -15.72 -21.12
N PHE A 348 -19.32 -16.08 -20.75
CA PHE A 348 -18.77 -15.81 -19.44
C PHE A 348 -18.77 -14.29 -19.14
N LEU A 349 -18.29 -13.46 -20.06
CA LEU A 349 -18.17 -12.03 -19.84
C LEU A 349 -19.54 -11.35 -19.77
N THR A 350 -20.47 -11.67 -20.68
CA THR A 350 -21.81 -11.05 -20.70
C THR A 350 -22.71 -11.55 -19.58
N GLY A 351 -22.54 -12.79 -19.14
CA GLY A 351 -23.26 -13.39 -18.01
C GLY A 351 -22.55 -13.19 -16.66
N HIS A 352 -21.41 -12.50 -16.64
CA HIS A 352 -20.65 -12.29 -15.41
C HIS A 352 -21.48 -11.63 -14.31
N SER A 353 -21.40 -12.18 -13.11
CA SER A 353 -22.00 -11.63 -11.90
C SER A 353 -21.01 -11.74 -10.74
N ILE A 354 -21.10 -10.80 -9.82
CA ILE A 354 -20.29 -10.81 -8.60
C ILE A 354 -21.12 -11.49 -7.50
N ASP A 355 -20.49 -12.42 -6.82
CA ASP A 355 -21.11 -13.08 -5.66
C ASP A 355 -21.11 -12.11 -4.47
N VAL A 356 -22.26 -11.46 -4.27
CA VAL A 356 -22.42 -10.41 -3.24
C VAL A 356 -22.45 -11.06 -1.87
N PRO A 357 -21.55 -10.66 -0.94
CA PRO A 357 -21.46 -11.28 0.38
C PRO A 357 -22.78 -11.16 1.16
N ALA A 358 -23.22 -12.26 1.76
CA ALA A 358 -24.36 -12.26 2.67
C ALA A 358 -24.04 -11.44 3.94
N PRO A 359 -25.06 -10.86 4.62
CA PRO A 359 -24.83 -10.10 5.86
C PRO A 359 -24.02 -10.86 6.92
N GLY A 360 -24.25 -12.17 7.08
CA GLY A 360 -23.50 -13.02 8.00
C GLY A 360 -22.00 -13.11 7.66
N GLN A 361 -21.64 -13.16 6.37
CA GLN A 361 -20.24 -13.16 5.93
C GLN A 361 -19.56 -11.83 6.22
N VAL A 362 -20.27 -10.71 6.07
CA VAL A 362 -19.76 -9.38 6.42
C VAL A 362 -19.46 -9.31 7.91
N GLN A 363 -20.37 -9.82 8.74
CA GLN A 363 -20.21 -9.83 10.20
C GLN A 363 -19.05 -10.75 10.62
N GLU A 364 -18.97 -11.97 10.10
CA GLU A 364 -17.87 -12.92 10.36
C GLU A 364 -16.50 -12.29 10.05
N LEU A 365 -16.38 -11.65 8.88
CA LEU A 365 -15.15 -10.98 8.50
C LEU A 365 -14.82 -9.81 9.43
N ALA A 366 -15.80 -9.00 9.81
CA ALA A 366 -15.62 -7.90 10.73
C ALA A 366 -15.15 -8.36 12.12
N GLU A 367 -15.70 -9.48 12.61
CA GLU A 367 -15.30 -10.08 13.88
C GLU A 367 -13.88 -10.61 13.84
N LEU A 368 -13.50 -11.32 12.77
CA LEU A 368 -12.14 -11.80 12.55
C LEU A 368 -11.13 -10.64 12.51
N VAL A 369 -11.41 -9.58 11.75
CA VAL A 369 -10.52 -8.42 11.65
C VAL A 369 -10.43 -7.65 12.96
N ARG A 370 -11.54 -7.53 13.71
CA ARG A 370 -11.54 -6.96 15.07
C ARG A 370 -10.71 -7.79 16.03
N ALA A 371 -10.85 -9.11 15.99
CA ALA A 371 -10.05 -10.03 16.81
C ALA A 371 -8.55 -9.87 16.51
N LYS A 372 -8.17 -9.85 15.21
CA LYS A 372 -6.76 -9.62 14.81
C LYS A 372 -6.19 -8.28 15.34
N ARG A 373 -7.00 -7.22 15.37
CA ARG A 373 -6.56 -5.91 15.92
C ARG A 373 -6.42 -5.90 17.44
N ARG A 374 -7.07 -6.82 18.14
CA ARG A 374 -7.02 -6.95 19.61
C ARG A 374 -6.12 -8.07 20.07
N MET A 375 -5.46 -8.79 19.14
CA MET A 375 -4.54 -9.87 19.51
C MET A 375 -3.55 -9.44 20.57
N ARG A 376 -3.44 -10.25 21.61
CA ARG A 376 -2.36 -10.13 22.57
C ARG A 376 -1.26 -11.15 22.27
N PRO A 377 0.01 -10.75 22.45
CA PRO A 377 1.10 -11.67 22.27
C PRO A 377 1.11 -12.72 23.39
N ARG A 378 1.51 -13.92 23.04
CA ARG A 378 2.02 -14.91 23.96
C ARG A 378 3.54 -14.84 23.91
N TYR A 379 4.16 -14.78 25.06
CA TYR A 379 5.60 -14.56 25.15
C TYR A 379 6.37 -15.86 25.28
N MET A 380 7.58 -15.88 24.69
CA MET A 380 8.52 -16.98 24.77
C MET A 380 9.97 -16.48 24.75
N LEU A 381 10.88 -17.21 25.40
CA LEU A 381 12.32 -16.96 25.30
C LEU A 381 12.92 -17.93 24.29
N ALA A 382 13.60 -17.38 23.30
CA ALA A 382 14.27 -18.15 22.27
C ALA A 382 15.70 -17.66 22.07
N ARG A 383 16.62 -18.56 21.70
CA ARG A 383 17.94 -18.19 21.22
C ARG A 383 17.91 -18.00 19.72
N ILE A 384 18.26 -16.79 19.27
CA ILE A 384 18.36 -16.48 17.83
C ILE A 384 19.77 -16.83 17.34
N PRO A 385 19.90 -17.55 16.22
CA PRO A 385 21.22 -17.88 15.66
C PRO A 385 22.06 -16.64 15.38
N PRO A 386 23.37 -16.65 15.65
CA PRO A 386 24.25 -15.50 15.42
C PRO A 386 24.24 -14.99 13.98
N VAL A 387 23.98 -15.86 13.00
CA VAL A 387 23.89 -15.50 11.59
C VAL A 387 22.77 -14.48 11.31
N LEU A 388 21.77 -14.41 12.18
CA LEU A 388 20.65 -13.45 12.06
C LEU A 388 20.88 -12.17 12.88
N SER A 389 21.94 -12.09 13.67
CA SER A 389 22.21 -10.94 14.54
C SER A 389 22.48 -9.62 13.80
N GLY A 390 22.77 -9.68 12.51
CA GLY A 390 22.94 -8.50 11.63
C GLY A 390 21.75 -8.24 10.71
N SER A 391 20.66 -8.99 10.84
CA SER A 391 19.48 -8.86 9.98
C SER A 391 18.60 -7.70 10.40
N THR A 392 17.82 -7.15 9.45
CA THR A 392 16.78 -6.17 9.79
C THR A 392 15.66 -6.81 10.60
N SER A 393 14.93 -6.02 11.36
CA SER A 393 13.79 -6.49 12.16
C SER A 393 12.73 -7.18 11.28
N GLU A 394 12.49 -6.68 10.08
CA GLU A 394 11.56 -7.28 9.12
C GLU A 394 12.01 -8.66 8.67
N LEU A 395 13.29 -8.82 8.35
CA LEU A 395 13.84 -10.10 7.94
C LEU A 395 13.78 -11.13 9.07
N LEU A 396 14.10 -10.71 10.30
CA LEU A 396 14.01 -11.58 11.46
C LEU A 396 12.57 -12.04 11.72
N ARG A 397 11.61 -11.13 11.66
CA ARG A 397 10.17 -11.45 11.80
C ARG A 397 9.71 -12.43 10.73
N ALA A 398 10.07 -12.18 9.47
CA ALA A 398 9.76 -13.08 8.37
C ALA A 398 10.41 -14.46 8.57
N TRP A 399 11.66 -14.52 9.01
CA TRP A 399 12.35 -15.76 9.32
C TRP A 399 11.68 -16.54 10.45
N LEU A 400 11.31 -15.87 11.55
CA LEU A 400 10.62 -16.49 12.69
C LEU A 400 9.26 -17.06 12.26
N LEU A 401 8.45 -16.26 11.57
CA LEU A 401 7.13 -16.71 11.10
C LEU A 401 7.26 -17.85 10.10
N ARG A 402 8.16 -17.73 9.11
CA ARG A 402 8.47 -18.81 8.17
C ARG A 402 8.90 -20.08 8.87
N SER A 403 9.79 -19.97 9.85
CA SER A 403 10.29 -21.12 10.61
C SER A 403 9.18 -21.85 11.35
N ALA A 404 8.24 -21.11 11.91
CA ALA A 404 7.07 -21.68 12.56
C ALA A 404 6.12 -22.35 11.56
N LEU A 405 5.71 -21.62 10.51
CA LEU A 405 4.72 -22.10 9.54
C LEU A 405 5.23 -23.25 8.65
N SER A 406 6.51 -23.26 8.28
CA SER A 406 7.08 -24.33 7.44
C SER A 406 7.22 -25.66 8.18
N ARG A 407 7.43 -25.62 9.50
CA ARG A 407 7.56 -26.84 10.33
C ARG A 407 6.22 -27.30 10.88
N ARG A 408 5.30 -26.37 11.08
CA ARG A 408 3.94 -26.61 11.62
C ARG A 408 2.90 -25.91 10.73
N PRO A 409 2.58 -26.48 9.56
CA PRO A 409 1.61 -25.87 8.62
C PRO A 409 0.19 -25.71 9.23
N GLU A 410 -0.12 -26.44 10.27
CA GLU A 410 -1.37 -26.32 11.03
C GLU A 410 -1.51 -24.98 11.79
N LEU A 411 -0.43 -24.22 11.92
CA LEU A 411 -0.43 -22.88 12.46
C LEU A 411 -0.90 -21.81 11.44
N VAL A 412 -1.01 -22.16 10.16
CA VAL A 412 -1.56 -21.25 9.14
C VAL A 412 -3.00 -20.92 9.46
N GLY A 413 -3.30 -19.64 9.60
CA GLY A 413 -4.63 -19.17 10.02
C GLY A 413 -4.84 -19.07 11.52
N LYS A 414 -3.83 -19.44 12.30
CA LYS A 414 -3.78 -19.25 13.75
C LYS A 414 -2.68 -18.26 14.14
N LEU A 415 -1.46 -18.49 13.67
CA LEU A 415 -0.30 -17.63 13.92
C LEU A 415 -0.15 -16.62 12.78
N PHE A 416 -0.14 -15.33 13.11
CA PHE A 416 -0.05 -14.25 12.12
C PHE A 416 1.29 -13.52 12.18
N ARG A 417 1.96 -13.47 13.33
CA ARG A 417 3.20 -12.74 13.50
C ARG A 417 4.00 -13.27 14.69
N VAL A 418 5.33 -13.31 14.53
CA VAL A 418 6.27 -13.50 15.63
C VAL A 418 7.27 -12.36 15.56
N GLU A 419 7.45 -11.64 16.66
CA GLU A 419 8.36 -10.51 16.71
C GLU A 419 9.07 -10.39 18.04
N GLU A 420 10.19 -9.69 18.05
CA GLU A 420 10.92 -9.37 19.26
C GLU A 420 10.11 -8.39 20.13
N ALA A 421 9.82 -8.80 21.37
CA ALA A 421 9.06 -7.99 22.30
C ALA A 421 9.92 -6.91 22.98
N LEU A 422 11.23 -7.12 23.11
CA LEU A 422 12.16 -6.15 23.69
C LEU A 422 12.45 -4.97 22.76
N TRP A 423 12.27 -5.12 21.46
CA TRP A 423 12.78 -4.22 20.44
C TRP A 423 11.68 -3.64 19.54
N SER A 424 10.50 -3.44 20.07
CA SER A 424 9.33 -2.96 19.31
C SER A 424 9.39 -1.49 18.86
N SER A 425 10.52 -0.78 19.07
CA SER A 425 10.68 0.60 18.63
C SER A 425 10.87 0.71 17.12
N PRO A 426 10.23 1.70 16.44
CA PRO A 426 10.47 2.00 15.04
C PRO A 426 11.95 2.29 14.69
N ALA A 427 12.74 2.78 15.64
CA ALA A 427 14.16 3.08 15.45
C ALA A 427 15.02 1.83 15.22
N TRP A 428 14.53 0.65 15.55
CA TRP A 428 15.21 -0.64 15.36
C TRP A 428 14.86 -1.34 14.06
N ARG A 429 13.97 -0.79 13.27
CA ARG A 429 13.55 -1.43 12.00
C ARG A 429 14.70 -1.70 11.05
N ASP A 430 15.77 -0.92 11.12
CA ASP A 430 16.87 -0.96 10.16
C ASP A 430 18.18 -1.55 10.71
N ARG A 431 18.28 -1.86 12.00
CA ARG A 431 19.53 -2.38 12.61
C ARG A 431 19.24 -3.31 13.77
N ALA A 432 19.49 -4.61 13.59
CA ALA A 432 19.66 -5.50 14.74
C ALA A 432 20.97 -5.13 15.45
N PRO A 433 21.00 -5.00 16.80
CA PRO A 433 22.21 -4.63 17.50
C PRO A 433 23.29 -5.71 17.30
N ALA A 434 24.38 -5.34 16.66
CA ALA A 434 25.57 -6.18 16.63
C ALA A 434 26.01 -6.43 18.08
N GLY A 435 25.97 -7.68 18.55
CA GLY A 435 26.48 -8.08 19.86
C GLY A 435 25.47 -8.60 20.87
N ILE A 436 24.15 -8.57 20.62
CA ILE A 436 23.20 -9.32 21.45
C ILE A 436 23.18 -10.76 20.98
N THR A 437 24.13 -11.53 21.47
CA THR A 437 24.21 -12.95 21.16
C THR A 437 23.17 -13.71 21.97
N GLY A 438 22.08 -14.05 21.34
CA GLY A 438 21.43 -15.30 21.60
C GLY A 438 20.07 -15.27 22.26
N LEU A 439 19.80 -14.57 23.35
CA LEU A 439 18.53 -14.73 24.05
C LEU A 439 17.57 -13.56 23.75
N CYS A 440 16.44 -13.87 23.10
CA CYS A 440 15.42 -12.88 22.75
C CYS A 440 14.08 -13.23 23.38
N LEU A 441 13.40 -12.23 23.93
CA LEU A 441 11.99 -12.34 24.26
C LEU A 441 11.20 -12.12 22.99
N LEU A 442 10.44 -13.13 22.59
CA LEU A 442 9.57 -13.10 21.41
C LEU A 442 8.12 -13.01 21.84
N GLY A 443 7.32 -12.27 21.08
CA GLY A 443 5.87 -12.25 21.15
C GLY A 443 5.27 -12.97 19.94
N ALA A 444 4.49 -14.02 20.18
CA ALA A 444 3.71 -14.70 19.17
C ALA A 444 2.29 -14.14 19.16
N TYR A 445 1.88 -13.58 18.02
CA TYR A 445 0.56 -13.00 17.82
C TYR A 445 -0.29 -13.92 16.94
N GLY A 446 -1.38 -14.40 17.50
CA GLY A 446 -2.27 -15.30 16.79
C GLY A 446 -3.60 -15.46 17.51
N ILE A 447 -4.52 -16.22 16.91
CA ILE A 447 -5.87 -16.45 17.40
C ILE A 447 -6.25 -17.91 17.19
N ASP A 448 -6.69 -18.58 18.23
CA ASP A 448 -7.41 -19.85 18.13
C ASP A 448 -8.92 -19.58 18.13
N LEU A 449 -9.51 -19.53 16.95
CA LEU A 449 -10.94 -19.25 16.76
C LEU A 449 -11.87 -20.28 17.43
N GLN A 450 -11.33 -21.45 17.77
CA GLN A 450 -12.11 -22.54 18.39
C GLN A 450 -12.15 -22.47 19.93
N VAL A 451 -11.31 -21.64 20.52
CA VAL A 451 -11.07 -21.62 21.98
C VAL A 451 -11.59 -20.33 22.61
N GLY A 452 -12.57 -19.72 22.12
CA GLY A 452 -13.20 -18.50 22.64
C GLY A 452 -12.55 -17.93 23.91
N GLY A 453 -11.87 -16.83 23.83
CA GLY A 453 -11.25 -16.14 24.96
C GLY A 453 -11.14 -14.63 24.67
N GLU A 454 -11.40 -13.80 25.65
CA GLU A 454 -11.07 -12.38 25.57
C GLU A 454 -9.95 -12.04 26.55
N PRO A 455 -8.85 -11.43 26.09
CA PRO A 455 -8.55 -11.00 24.72
C PRO A 455 -8.08 -12.16 23.82
N PRO A 456 -8.30 -12.08 22.48
CA PRO A 456 -7.93 -13.14 21.58
C PRO A 456 -6.41 -13.35 21.55
N CYS A 457 -5.97 -14.57 21.79
CA CYS A 457 -4.58 -15.00 21.77
C CYS A 457 -4.46 -16.46 21.33
N LEU A 458 -3.22 -16.95 21.15
CA LEU A 458 -2.95 -18.37 20.96
C LEU A 458 -3.23 -19.15 22.24
N CYS A 459 -3.84 -20.34 22.12
CA CYS A 459 -3.93 -21.29 23.22
C CYS A 459 -2.56 -21.97 23.48
N ASP A 460 -2.44 -22.66 24.62
CA ASP A 460 -1.17 -23.29 25.04
C ASP A 460 -0.71 -24.35 24.04
N SER A 461 -1.60 -25.13 23.46
CA SER A 461 -1.24 -26.13 22.46
C SER A 461 -0.69 -25.51 21.18
N SER A 462 -1.28 -24.42 20.69
CA SER A 462 -0.77 -23.70 19.52
C SER A 462 0.53 -22.98 19.84
N LEU A 463 0.68 -22.41 21.02
CA LEU A 463 1.95 -21.81 21.47
C LEU A 463 3.06 -22.86 21.57
N GLY A 464 2.76 -24.05 22.09
CA GLY A 464 3.69 -25.18 22.13
C GLY A 464 4.21 -25.55 20.75
N LEU A 465 3.32 -25.63 19.74
CA LEU A 465 3.74 -25.87 18.35
C LEU A 465 4.65 -24.78 17.80
N VAL A 466 4.43 -23.50 18.16
CA VAL A 466 5.32 -22.40 17.78
C VAL A 466 6.69 -22.58 18.45
N ALA A 467 6.72 -22.88 19.75
CA ALA A 467 7.95 -23.07 20.49
C ALA A 467 8.76 -24.26 19.96
N ASP A 468 8.14 -25.39 19.70
CA ASP A 468 8.78 -26.58 19.12
C ASP A 468 9.39 -26.26 17.75
N ALA A 469 8.62 -25.59 16.86
CA ALA A 469 9.10 -25.21 15.54
C ALA A 469 10.30 -24.25 15.59
N LEU A 470 10.26 -23.28 16.49
CA LEU A 470 11.37 -22.34 16.68
C LEU A 470 12.55 -23.01 17.36
N GLY A 471 12.32 -23.94 18.30
CA GLY A 471 13.37 -24.76 18.91
C GLY A 471 14.13 -25.60 17.88
N GLU A 472 13.40 -26.26 16.97
CA GLU A 472 13.98 -26.99 15.83
C GLU A 472 14.77 -26.05 14.88
N ALA A 473 14.23 -24.83 14.64
CA ALA A 473 14.87 -23.87 13.73
C ALA A 473 16.15 -23.26 14.30
N THR A 474 16.19 -23.04 15.59
CA THR A 474 17.32 -22.40 16.30
C THR A 474 18.34 -23.40 16.82
N GLY A 475 17.99 -24.68 16.93
CA GLY A 475 18.78 -25.72 17.59
C GLY A 475 18.81 -25.62 19.13
N HIS A 476 17.90 -24.81 19.71
CA HIS A 476 17.85 -24.59 21.16
C HIS A 476 16.40 -24.62 21.65
N PRO A 477 16.13 -25.17 22.85
CA PRO A 477 14.78 -25.17 23.42
C PRO A 477 14.26 -23.75 23.61
N VAL A 478 12.94 -23.59 23.38
CA VAL A 478 12.21 -22.34 23.57
C VAL A 478 11.35 -22.47 24.81
N GLU A 479 11.47 -21.52 25.71
CA GLU A 479 10.71 -21.46 26.95
C GLU A 479 9.47 -20.59 26.77
N CYS A 480 8.29 -21.18 26.99
CA CYS A 480 7.00 -20.47 26.92
C CYS A 480 6.57 -19.98 28.30
N PHE A 481 5.93 -18.82 28.32
CA PHE A 481 5.32 -18.30 29.53
C PHE A 481 3.82 -18.63 29.52
N GLU A 482 3.32 -19.11 30.66
CA GLU A 482 1.91 -19.37 30.84
C GLU A 482 1.08 -18.09 30.59
N ALA A 483 -0.09 -18.26 30.01
CA ALA A 483 -1.06 -17.18 29.86
C ALA A 483 -1.72 -16.89 31.22
N VAL A 484 -0.98 -16.23 32.05
CA VAL A 484 -1.64 -15.42 33.08
C VAL A 484 -2.16 -14.19 32.35
N ASP A 485 -3.35 -13.67 32.69
CA ASP A 485 -3.78 -12.34 32.28
C ASP A 485 -2.57 -11.41 32.34
N LEU A 486 -1.92 -11.22 31.19
CA LEU A 486 -0.81 -10.29 31.07
C LEU A 486 -1.42 -8.90 30.89
N PRO A 487 -1.69 -8.19 31.97
CA PRO A 487 -1.84 -6.77 31.85
C PRO A 487 -0.46 -6.34 31.39
N GLU A 488 -0.38 -5.75 30.20
CA GLU A 488 0.81 -5.04 29.71
C GLU A 488 2.10 -5.49 30.39
N VAL A 489 3.04 -6.14 29.72
CA VAL A 489 4.33 -6.57 30.33
C VAL A 489 4.80 -5.46 31.27
N GLY A 490 4.55 -5.63 32.54
CA GLY A 490 4.67 -4.56 33.53
C GLY A 490 6.10 -4.18 33.85
N GLY A 491 7.04 -4.96 33.37
CA GLY A 491 8.44 -4.63 33.48
C GLY A 491 9.36 -5.77 33.09
N ILE A 492 10.33 -5.46 32.29
CA ILE A 492 11.49 -6.33 32.04
C ILE A 492 12.64 -5.75 32.82
N ASP A 493 13.23 -6.56 33.69
CA ASP A 493 14.47 -6.22 34.36
C ASP A 493 15.63 -6.79 33.57
N LEU A 494 16.52 -5.92 33.12
CA LEU A 494 17.67 -6.25 32.29
C LEU A 494 18.96 -5.84 33.00
N VAL A 495 19.99 -6.61 32.83
CA VAL A 495 21.39 -6.21 33.15
C VAL A 495 22.16 -6.11 31.84
N LEU A 496 22.63 -4.91 31.53
CA LEU A 496 23.55 -4.65 30.45
C LEU A 496 24.97 -4.65 31.00
N LYS A 497 25.82 -5.55 30.51
CA LYS A 497 27.23 -5.62 30.86
C LYS A 497 28.07 -5.09 29.73
N PHE A 498 28.74 -3.97 29.92
CA PHE A 498 29.60 -3.34 28.93
C PHE A 498 31.03 -3.89 29.05
N PRO A 499 31.64 -4.32 27.95
CA PRO A 499 33.03 -4.72 27.96
C PRO A 499 33.93 -3.47 27.97
N GLY A 500 34.82 -3.40 28.90
CA GLY A 500 35.70 -2.25 29.06
C GLY A 500 35.16 -1.25 30.07
N ILE A 501 36.02 -0.88 30.99
CA ILE A 501 35.70 0.08 32.05
C ILE A 501 35.73 1.45 31.42
N LEU A 502 34.55 2.03 31.23
CA LEU A 502 34.39 3.46 31.00
C LEU A 502 34.63 4.16 32.34
N ASP A 503 35.25 5.32 32.35
CA ASP A 503 35.27 6.15 33.53
C ASP A 503 33.86 6.47 34.01
N GLU A 504 33.68 6.77 35.30
CA GLU A 504 32.36 7.03 35.89
C GLU A 504 31.58 8.11 35.13
N ARG A 505 32.26 9.16 34.67
CA ARG A 505 31.62 10.26 33.96
C ARG A 505 31.14 9.85 32.58
N ALA A 506 31.93 9.10 31.84
CA ALA A 506 31.59 8.60 30.51
C ALA A 506 30.41 7.63 30.59
N PHE A 507 30.40 6.71 31.56
CA PHE A 507 29.34 5.71 31.70
C PHE A 507 28.01 6.31 32.18
N VAL A 508 28.05 7.21 33.14
CA VAL A 508 26.86 7.99 33.56
C VAL A 508 26.39 8.91 32.43
N GLY A 509 27.33 9.51 31.69
CA GLY A 509 27.05 10.31 30.50
C GLY A 509 26.34 9.53 29.41
N LEU A 510 26.66 8.25 29.22
CA LEU A 510 25.98 7.35 28.28
C LEU A 510 24.49 7.20 28.64
N ALA A 511 24.18 6.92 29.92
CA ALA A 511 22.80 6.82 30.40
C ALA A 511 22.01 8.13 30.23
N ARG A 512 22.64 9.27 30.53
CA ARG A 512 22.00 10.59 30.35
C ARG A 512 21.72 10.88 28.87
N SER A 513 22.68 10.60 27.99
CA SER A 513 22.52 10.78 26.54
C SER A 513 21.42 9.90 25.99
N TRP A 514 21.33 8.66 26.46
CA TRP A 514 20.28 7.73 26.10
C TRP A 514 18.89 8.23 26.51
N LEU A 515 18.72 8.61 27.78
CA LEU A 515 17.47 9.14 28.31
C LEU A 515 17.05 10.46 27.60
N ALA A 516 18.00 11.31 27.25
CA ALA A 516 17.76 12.51 26.49
C ALA A 516 17.28 12.21 25.07
N ALA A 517 17.88 11.22 24.39
CA ALA A 517 17.47 10.77 23.07
C ALA A 517 16.05 10.20 23.05
N LEU A 518 15.65 9.55 24.13
CA LEU A 518 14.28 9.04 24.33
C LEU A 518 13.26 10.12 24.68
N LYS A 519 13.70 11.36 24.89
CA LYS A 519 12.85 12.49 25.36
C LYS A 519 12.09 12.17 26.67
N LEU A 520 12.72 11.37 27.55
CA LEU A 520 12.17 11.01 28.85
C LEU A 520 12.70 11.96 29.94
N ASN A 521 11.89 12.18 30.96
CA ASN A 521 12.33 12.87 32.17
C ASN A 521 12.93 11.84 33.14
N ALA A 522 14.09 12.14 33.70
CA ALA A 522 14.70 11.29 34.69
C ALA A 522 15.14 12.10 35.90
N THR A 523 14.86 11.55 37.09
CA THR A 523 15.41 12.06 38.35
C THR A 523 16.62 11.23 38.72
N GLU A 524 17.77 11.85 38.83
CA GLU A 524 19.04 11.17 39.17
C GLU A 524 19.33 11.30 40.65
N ARG A 525 19.73 10.18 41.28
CA ARG A 525 20.23 10.18 42.66
C ARG A 525 21.39 9.19 42.80
N ARG A 526 22.25 9.42 43.79
CA ARG A 526 23.33 8.47 44.14
C ARG A 526 22.75 7.28 44.91
N GLN A 527 23.18 6.06 44.56
CA GLN A 527 22.79 4.83 45.22
C GLN A 527 24.00 3.90 45.34
N GLY A 528 24.56 3.82 46.52
CA GLY A 528 25.81 3.09 46.72
C GLY A 528 26.96 3.70 45.91
N ASP A 529 27.67 2.86 45.17
CA ASP A 529 28.72 3.23 44.21
C ASP A 529 28.19 3.59 42.82
N GLY A 530 26.86 3.58 42.63
CA GLY A 530 26.19 3.86 41.36
C GLY A 530 25.30 5.09 41.36
N ARG A 531 24.68 5.30 40.21
CA ARG A 531 23.68 6.34 39.95
C ARG A 531 22.36 5.70 39.55
N LEU A 532 21.30 6.03 40.26
CA LEU A 532 19.94 5.61 39.94
C LEU A 532 19.22 6.72 39.22
N PHE A 533 18.62 6.38 38.07
CA PHE A 533 17.71 7.23 37.29
C PHE A 533 16.29 6.68 37.41
N GLU A 534 15.39 7.47 37.95
CA GLU A 534 13.95 7.16 37.96
C GLU A 534 13.31 7.86 36.77
N VAL A 535 12.74 7.09 35.86
CA VAL A 535 12.31 7.54 34.51
C VAL A 535 10.81 7.69 34.45
N ALA A 536 10.34 8.84 33.96
CA ALA A 536 8.93 9.13 33.72
C ALA A 536 8.71 9.71 32.30
N PRO A 537 7.59 9.41 31.63
CA PRO A 537 7.22 10.09 30.38
C PRO A 537 7.01 11.58 30.62
N LYS A 538 7.30 12.41 29.60
CA LYS A 538 7.11 13.87 29.69
C LYS A 538 5.66 14.28 29.97
N ASP A 539 4.71 13.52 29.46
CA ASP A 539 3.28 13.83 29.51
C ASP A 539 2.53 13.17 30.67
N ALA A 540 3.20 12.33 31.46
CA ALA A 540 2.57 11.63 32.58
C ALA A 540 2.89 12.32 33.92
N LYS A 541 1.84 12.76 34.61
CA LYS A 541 1.97 13.28 35.97
C LYS A 541 2.66 12.25 36.89
N LYS A 542 3.97 12.36 37.04
CA LYS A 542 4.83 11.67 38.04
C LYS A 542 4.75 10.14 38.17
N ARG A 543 4.27 9.41 37.17
CA ARG A 543 4.30 7.94 37.24
C ARG A 543 5.66 7.43 36.74
N ILE A 544 6.48 6.90 37.65
CA ILE A 544 7.74 6.24 37.29
C ILE A 544 7.40 4.99 36.46
N VAL A 545 7.95 4.91 35.26
CA VAL A 545 7.73 3.79 34.32
C VAL A 545 8.92 2.84 34.29
N ALA A 546 10.10 3.30 34.67
CA ALA A 546 11.31 2.48 34.75
C ALA A 546 12.34 3.09 35.70
N SER A 547 13.26 2.27 36.18
CA SER A 547 14.46 2.73 36.89
C SER A 547 15.71 2.14 36.26
N ILE A 548 16.78 2.94 36.17
CA ILE A 548 18.05 2.55 35.58
C ILE A 548 19.13 2.78 36.63
N LEU A 549 19.76 1.70 37.10
CA LEU A 549 20.90 1.76 38.00
C LEU A 549 22.18 1.55 37.18
N VAL A 550 23.03 2.55 37.18
CA VAL A 550 24.35 2.53 36.53
C VAL A 550 25.40 2.33 37.58
N VAL A 551 26.18 1.25 37.48
CA VAL A 551 27.29 0.91 38.41
C VAL A 551 28.59 0.94 37.61
N PRO A 552 29.32 2.06 37.61
CA PRO A 552 30.53 2.23 36.81
C PRO A 552 31.65 1.25 37.16
N SER A 553 31.81 0.95 38.43
CA SER A 553 32.87 0.03 38.95
C SER A 553 32.79 -1.39 38.36
N SER A 554 31.56 -1.81 37.98
CA SER A 554 31.32 -3.14 37.39
C SER A 554 31.00 -3.11 35.91
N GLY A 555 30.92 -1.93 35.27
CA GLY A 555 30.47 -1.76 33.89
C GLY A 555 29.04 -2.23 33.67
N MET A 556 28.19 -2.20 34.71
CA MET A 556 26.84 -2.73 34.67
C MET A 556 25.80 -1.61 34.67
N MET A 557 24.78 -1.78 33.82
CA MET A 557 23.57 -0.96 33.83
C MET A 557 22.38 -1.90 34.06
N THR A 558 21.70 -1.75 35.19
CA THR A 558 20.50 -2.53 35.50
C THR A 558 19.27 -1.69 35.18
N VAL A 559 18.42 -2.16 34.30
CA VAL A 559 17.16 -1.52 33.90
C VAL A 559 16.01 -2.31 34.49
N ARG A 560 15.15 -1.67 35.28
CA ARG A 560 13.93 -2.25 35.83
C ARG A 560 12.71 -1.57 35.21
N GLY A 561 11.71 -2.34 34.82
CA GLY A 561 10.53 -1.83 34.16
C GLY A 561 10.73 -1.41 32.69
N GLY A 562 11.78 -1.91 32.04
CA GLY A 562 12.24 -1.44 30.72
C GLY A 562 11.44 -1.84 29.50
N ALA A 563 10.31 -2.55 29.62
CA ALA A 563 9.54 -3.07 28.49
C ALA A 563 9.08 -2.02 27.46
N ARG A 564 9.10 -0.74 27.82
CA ARG A 564 8.69 0.38 26.96
C ARG A 564 9.83 1.35 26.63
N ILE A 565 11.06 1.00 26.95
CA ILE A 565 12.21 1.85 26.74
C ILE A 565 12.92 1.41 25.46
N ASP A 566 13.13 2.37 24.57
CA ASP A 566 13.93 2.16 23.37
C ASP A 566 15.43 2.13 23.71
N PHE A 567 16.09 1.01 23.43
CA PHE A 567 17.52 0.83 23.66
C PHE A 567 18.40 1.24 22.46
N ALA A 568 17.80 1.54 21.29
CA ALA A 568 18.55 1.88 20.09
C ALA A 568 19.52 3.05 20.25
N PRO A 569 19.16 4.15 20.92
CA PRO A 569 20.07 5.27 21.08
C PRO A 569 21.30 4.94 21.94
N LEU A 570 21.22 3.90 22.78
CA LEU A 570 22.33 3.45 23.61
C LEU A 570 23.47 2.84 22.77
N PHE A 571 23.11 2.29 21.61
CA PHE A 571 23.99 1.56 20.69
C PHE A 571 24.27 2.31 19.38
N SER A 572 23.95 3.60 19.32
CA SER A 572 23.99 4.36 18.06
C SER A 572 25.41 4.79 17.63
N ARG A 573 26.43 4.65 18.46
CA ARG A 573 27.82 5.01 18.11
C ARG A 573 28.62 3.79 17.62
N PRO A 574 29.33 3.89 16.47
CA PRO A 574 30.27 2.85 16.06
C PRO A 574 31.36 2.67 17.12
N GLY A 575 31.50 1.47 17.66
CA GLY A 575 32.46 1.14 18.71
C GLY A 575 31.85 0.85 20.08
N ASP A 576 30.70 1.44 20.42
CA ASP A 576 30.04 1.22 21.73
C ASP A 576 29.34 -0.15 21.84
N GLN A 577 29.25 -0.87 20.74
CA GLN A 577 28.47 -2.11 20.61
C GLN A 577 29.27 -3.40 20.76
N ALA A 578 30.57 -3.32 20.61
CA ALA A 578 31.41 -4.52 20.62
C ALA A 578 31.45 -5.16 22.03
N GLY A 579 30.66 -6.22 22.18
CA GLY A 579 30.69 -7.07 23.35
C GLY A 579 29.75 -6.73 24.50
N VAL A 580 28.79 -5.81 24.33
CA VAL A 580 27.76 -5.60 25.36
C VAL A 580 26.93 -6.87 25.52
N ARG A 581 26.87 -7.40 26.74
CA ARG A 581 26.04 -8.56 27.08
C ARG A 581 24.76 -8.09 27.73
N VAL A 582 23.63 -8.58 27.25
CA VAL A 582 22.31 -8.33 27.84
C VAL A 582 21.85 -9.60 28.56
N GLU A 583 21.52 -9.46 29.81
CA GLU A 583 20.99 -10.53 30.63
C GLU A 583 19.62 -10.13 31.14
N VAL A 584 18.59 -10.93 30.82
CA VAL A 584 17.24 -10.73 31.35
C VAL A 584 17.21 -11.33 32.74
N THR A 585 17.07 -10.50 33.77
CA THR A 585 17.12 -10.95 35.17
C THR A 585 15.74 -11.19 35.76
N ARG A 586 14.71 -10.55 35.20
CA ARG A 586 13.31 -10.71 35.60
C ARG A 586 12.38 -10.33 34.49
N LEU A 587 11.40 -11.17 34.23
CA LEU A 587 10.19 -10.83 33.52
C LEU A 587 9.12 -10.54 34.57
N GLY A 588 8.87 -9.26 34.77
CA GLY A 588 7.79 -8.81 35.65
C GLY A 588 6.48 -8.99 34.94
N LEU A 589 5.74 -9.99 35.31
CA LEU A 589 4.31 -10.11 35.06
C LEU A 589 3.66 -9.14 36.06
N ALA A 590 3.00 -8.08 35.57
CA ALA A 590 2.26 -7.15 36.43
C ALA A 590 0.90 -7.70 36.80
#